data_70a44877e3939253ca6e6d59673cd9e1
#
_entry.id   70a44877e3939253ca6e6d59673cd9e1
#
_cell.length_a   1.000
_cell.length_b   1.000
_cell.length_c   1.000
_cell.angle_alpha   90.00
_cell.angle_beta   90.00
_cell.angle_gamma   90.00
#
_symmetry.space_group_name_H-M   'P 1'
#
loop_
_entity.id
_entity.type
_entity.pdbx_description
1 polymer ?
#
loop_
_entity_poly.entity_id
_entity_poly.type
_entity_poly.pdbx_seq_one_letter_code
_entity_poly.pdbx_strand_id
1 'polypeptide(L)'
;MFTMQPSRVAVVDDDRFVREMLELGLTREGFAVRTASDGQAALELVREWDPEVIVLDVMMPKIDGITLLPRLRQITQAPILMLTAKGETTDKVASLGAGADDYLVKPFIFEELIARLQAKLRRPQLIEEDVVRWHEVAVKPSTREAWRGLSRLDLTQREFDLLEVFMREPRRVFSKDHLLELVWGHDFEGGPNIVETYISYLRGKIDRPDQASFIRTVRGVGYGLAQ
;
A
#
# COMPACT_ATOMS: atom_id res chain seq x y z
N MET A 1 -29.05 -9.81 -2.72
CA MET A 1 -28.42 -9.50 -1.40
C MET A 1 -27.08 -10.19 -1.41
N PHE A 2 -25.99 -9.50 -1.79
CA PHE A 2 -24.64 -10.08 -1.78
C PHE A 2 -24.18 -10.14 -0.33
N THR A 3 -24.18 -11.31 0.24
CA THR A 3 -23.50 -11.55 1.53
C THR A 3 -21.99 -11.41 1.30
N MET A 4 -21.44 -10.27 1.68
CA MET A 4 -19.98 -10.14 1.74
C MET A 4 -19.46 -11.18 2.74
N GLN A 5 -18.57 -12.05 2.27
CA GLN A 5 -17.89 -12.99 3.17
C GLN A 5 -17.02 -12.19 4.16
N PRO A 6 -17.00 -12.56 5.44
CA PRO A 6 -16.16 -11.88 6.43
C PRO A 6 -14.69 -11.99 6.06
N SER A 7 -13.94 -10.88 6.17
CA SER A 7 -12.50 -10.87 5.91
C SER A 7 -11.74 -11.77 6.87
N ARG A 8 -10.80 -12.54 6.34
CA ARG A 8 -10.06 -13.58 7.06
C ARG A 8 -8.81 -13.00 7.72
N VAL A 9 -8.73 -13.09 9.03
CA VAL A 9 -7.62 -12.60 9.87
C VAL A 9 -6.93 -13.79 10.55
N ALA A 10 -5.64 -14.00 10.26
CA ALA A 10 -4.82 -14.93 11.02
C ALA A 10 -4.18 -14.20 12.20
N VAL A 11 -4.27 -14.76 13.41
CA VAL A 11 -3.61 -14.25 14.61
C VAL A 11 -2.57 -15.25 15.07
N VAL A 12 -1.31 -14.80 15.15
CA VAL A 12 -0.17 -15.62 15.53
C VAL A 12 0.50 -14.99 16.75
N ASP A 13 0.38 -15.65 17.88
CA ASP A 13 0.92 -15.22 19.18
C ASP A 13 1.10 -16.47 20.05
N ASP A 14 2.14 -16.59 20.85
CA ASP A 14 2.35 -17.75 21.73
C ASP A 14 1.52 -17.67 23.01
N ASP A 15 1.11 -16.45 23.43
CA ASP A 15 0.24 -16.25 24.57
C ASP A 15 -1.20 -16.61 24.23
N ARG A 16 -1.71 -17.64 24.92
CA ARG A 16 -3.07 -18.12 24.74
C ARG A 16 -4.12 -17.05 25.05
N PHE A 17 -3.91 -16.24 26.08
CA PHE A 17 -4.88 -15.20 26.47
C PHE A 17 -4.97 -14.10 25.42
N VAL A 18 -3.83 -13.71 24.83
CA VAL A 18 -3.79 -12.74 23.75
C VAL A 18 -4.53 -13.29 22.53
N ARG A 19 -4.29 -14.54 22.14
CA ARG A 19 -5.01 -15.17 21.02
C ARG A 19 -6.51 -15.21 21.25
N GLU A 20 -6.97 -15.69 22.42
CA GLU A 20 -8.40 -15.80 22.75
C GLU A 20 -9.06 -14.40 22.79
N MET A 21 -8.40 -13.41 23.36
CA MET A 21 -8.88 -12.02 23.40
C MET A 21 -9.03 -11.45 21.98
N LEU A 22 -8.00 -11.61 21.14
CA LEU A 22 -8.03 -11.11 19.77
C LEU A 22 -9.06 -11.86 18.92
N GLU A 23 -9.14 -13.19 19.04
CA GLU A 23 -10.14 -14.00 18.32
C GLU A 23 -11.57 -13.57 18.66
N LEU A 24 -11.87 -13.42 19.95
CA LEU A 24 -13.19 -12.99 20.40
C LEU A 24 -13.52 -11.57 19.93
N GLY A 25 -12.58 -10.63 20.11
CA GLY A 25 -12.76 -9.24 19.76
C GLY A 25 -12.95 -9.08 18.26
N LEU A 26 -12.06 -9.64 17.44
CA LEU A 26 -12.11 -9.54 15.98
C LEU A 26 -13.35 -10.25 15.40
N THR A 27 -13.77 -11.37 15.97
CA THR A 27 -15.01 -12.06 15.55
C THR A 27 -16.25 -11.19 15.82
N ARG A 28 -16.28 -10.44 16.93
CA ARG A 28 -17.36 -9.49 17.23
C ARG A 28 -17.41 -8.33 16.24
N GLU A 29 -16.25 -7.93 15.74
CA GLU A 29 -16.14 -6.90 14.67
C GLU A 29 -16.46 -7.45 13.26
N GLY A 30 -16.85 -8.71 13.15
CA GLY A 30 -17.31 -9.32 11.91
C GLY A 30 -16.21 -9.95 11.05
N PHE A 31 -15.02 -10.17 11.60
CA PHE A 31 -13.95 -10.90 10.91
C PHE A 31 -14.10 -12.42 11.08
N ALA A 32 -13.66 -13.17 10.07
CA ALA A 32 -13.38 -14.59 10.24
C ALA A 32 -11.95 -14.71 10.80
N VAL A 33 -11.79 -15.36 11.94
CA VAL A 33 -10.50 -15.44 12.64
C VAL A 33 -10.05 -16.89 12.79
N ARG A 34 -8.77 -17.14 12.56
CA ARG A 34 -8.07 -18.35 12.97
C ARG A 34 -6.77 -17.98 13.67
N THR A 35 -6.36 -18.82 14.61
CA THR A 35 -5.20 -18.55 15.45
C THR A 35 -4.13 -19.61 15.28
N ALA A 36 -2.87 -19.23 15.48
CA ALA A 36 -1.72 -20.13 15.55
C ALA A 36 -0.87 -19.77 16.77
N SER A 37 -0.31 -20.77 17.45
CA SER A 37 0.45 -20.60 18.68
C SER A 37 1.96 -20.54 18.48
N ASP A 38 2.45 -20.79 17.28
CA ASP A 38 3.87 -20.76 16.94
C ASP A 38 4.08 -20.62 15.43
N GLY A 39 5.34 -20.43 15.03
CA GLY A 39 5.69 -20.18 13.63
C GLY A 39 5.38 -21.34 12.69
N GLN A 40 5.44 -22.60 13.15
CA GLN A 40 5.13 -23.75 12.31
C GLN A 40 3.62 -23.82 12.03
N ALA A 41 2.81 -23.70 13.09
CA ALA A 41 1.37 -23.64 12.96
C ALA A 41 0.91 -22.45 12.11
N ALA A 42 1.60 -21.30 12.19
CA ALA A 42 1.32 -20.14 11.35
C ALA A 42 1.55 -20.43 9.86
N LEU A 43 2.65 -21.08 9.48
CA LEU A 43 2.92 -21.45 8.08
C LEU A 43 1.88 -22.42 7.52
N GLU A 44 1.43 -23.38 8.31
CA GLU A 44 0.37 -24.34 7.95
C GLU A 44 -0.97 -23.61 7.79
N LEU A 45 -1.35 -22.78 8.77
CA LEU A 45 -2.56 -21.99 8.73
C LEU A 45 -2.64 -21.10 7.48
N VAL A 46 -1.55 -20.39 7.15
CA VAL A 46 -1.53 -19.48 6.01
C VAL A 46 -1.68 -20.21 4.69
N ARG A 47 -1.05 -21.38 4.53
CA ARG A 47 -1.16 -22.21 3.32
C ARG A 47 -2.58 -22.78 3.12
N GLU A 48 -3.21 -23.22 4.21
CA GLU A 48 -4.50 -23.90 4.12
C GLU A 48 -5.68 -22.94 4.03
N TRP A 49 -5.55 -21.80 4.68
CA TRP A 49 -6.70 -20.89 4.85
C TRP A 49 -6.62 -19.59 4.06
N ASP A 50 -5.44 -19.22 3.57
CA ASP A 50 -5.19 -18.02 2.77
C ASP A 50 -5.80 -16.76 3.43
N PRO A 51 -5.29 -16.31 4.59
CA PRO A 51 -5.81 -15.13 5.28
C PRO A 51 -5.60 -13.86 4.47
N GLU A 52 -6.50 -12.88 4.62
CA GLU A 52 -6.41 -11.59 3.95
C GLU A 52 -5.55 -10.57 4.73
N VAL A 53 -5.28 -10.85 6.01
CA VAL A 53 -4.32 -10.11 6.84
C VAL A 53 -3.83 -11.02 7.96
N ILE A 54 -2.58 -10.80 8.39
CA ILE A 54 -1.93 -11.56 9.46
C ILE A 54 -1.55 -10.59 10.57
N VAL A 55 -1.94 -10.90 11.81
CA VAL A 55 -1.44 -10.27 13.04
C VAL A 55 -0.39 -11.21 13.61
N LEU A 56 0.85 -10.75 13.74
CA LEU A 56 2.00 -11.59 14.12
C LEU A 56 2.74 -10.99 15.31
N ASP A 57 2.81 -11.75 16.41
CA ASP A 57 3.68 -11.36 17.51
C ASP A 57 5.15 -11.49 17.15
N VAL A 58 5.96 -10.51 17.56
CA VAL A 58 7.41 -10.54 17.41
C VAL A 58 8.03 -11.55 18.38
N MET A 59 7.56 -11.56 19.62
CA MET A 59 8.19 -12.29 20.72
C MET A 59 7.57 -13.68 20.89
N MET A 60 7.96 -14.62 20.05
CA MET A 60 7.52 -16.01 20.17
C MET A 60 8.70 -16.96 20.45
N PRO A 61 8.51 -18.04 21.22
CA PRO A 61 9.53 -19.05 21.45
C PRO A 61 9.83 -19.87 20.19
N LYS A 62 11.05 -20.38 20.07
CA LYS A 62 11.58 -21.21 18.98
C LYS A 62 11.84 -20.43 17.67
N ILE A 63 10.84 -19.80 17.08
CA ILE A 63 10.94 -18.97 15.88
C ILE A 63 10.23 -17.66 16.20
N ASP A 64 10.99 -16.59 16.37
CA ASP A 64 10.45 -15.24 16.55
C ASP A 64 9.75 -14.75 15.28
N GLY A 65 8.86 -13.74 15.45
CA GLY A 65 8.09 -13.20 14.34
C GLY A 65 8.94 -12.58 13.24
N ILE A 66 10.10 -12.01 13.55
CA ILE A 66 11.00 -11.41 12.56
C ILE A 66 11.63 -12.49 11.69
N THR A 67 12.09 -13.59 12.30
CA THR A 67 12.63 -14.76 11.58
C THR A 67 11.55 -15.49 10.77
N LEU A 68 10.30 -15.48 11.23
CA LEU A 68 9.17 -16.09 10.54
C LEU A 68 8.73 -15.28 9.31
N LEU A 69 8.83 -13.96 9.36
CA LEU A 69 8.32 -13.04 8.36
C LEU A 69 8.81 -13.34 6.92
N PRO A 70 10.12 -13.56 6.63
CA PRO A 70 10.57 -13.92 5.30
C PRO A 70 9.98 -15.23 4.78
N ARG A 71 9.70 -16.20 5.67
CA ARG A 71 9.08 -17.49 5.31
C ARG A 71 7.61 -17.32 4.95
N LEU A 72 6.89 -16.47 5.68
CA LEU A 72 5.51 -16.11 5.35
C LEU A 72 5.45 -15.40 3.99
N ARG A 73 6.38 -14.48 3.70
CA ARG A 73 6.45 -13.78 2.41
C ARG A 73 6.70 -14.68 1.21
N GLN A 74 7.25 -15.87 1.38
CA GLN A 74 7.38 -16.85 0.31
C GLN A 74 6.04 -17.51 -0.06
N ILE A 75 5.04 -17.48 0.83
CA ILE A 75 3.78 -18.20 0.66
C ILE A 75 2.54 -17.30 0.64
N THR A 76 2.67 -16.02 1.01
CA THR A 76 1.53 -15.09 0.99
C THR A 76 1.95 -13.65 0.69
N GLN A 77 1.06 -12.92 0.03
CA GLN A 77 1.12 -11.46 -0.14
C GLN A 77 0.18 -10.72 0.84
N ALA A 78 -0.48 -11.44 1.74
CA ALA A 78 -1.35 -10.83 2.74
C ALA A 78 -0.57 -9.81 3.58
N PRO A 79 -1.12 -8.63 3.88
CA PRO A 79 -0.52 -7.68 4.79
C PRO A 79 -0.22 -8.32 6.15
N ILE A 80 0.96 -8.00 6.71
CA ILE A 80 1.39 -8.50 8.03
C ILE A 80 1.57 -7.31 8.97
N LEU A 81 0.74 -7.27 10.02
CA LEU A 81 0.82 -6.33 11.13
C LEU A 81 1.57 -7.00 12.29
N MET A 82 2.75 -6.47 12.61
CA MET A 82 3.58 -7.00 13.71
C MET A 82 3.13 -6.43 15.05
N LEU A 83 2.96 -7.29 16.07
CA LEU A 83 2.81 -6.87 17.46
C LEU A 83 4.18 -6.87 18.14
N THR A 84 4.60 -5.75 18.73
CA THR A 84 5.95 -5.59 19.32
C THR A 84 5.91 -5.00 20.71
N ALA A 85 6.89 -5.32 21.55
CA ALA A 85 7.02 -4.73 22.87
C ALA A 85 7.54 -3.28 22.81
N LYS A 86 7.22 -2.48 23.85
CA LYS A 86 7.70 -1.10 23.96
C LYS A 86 9.22 -1.09 24.23
N GLY A 87 10.00 -0.48 23.34
CA GLY A 87 11.46 -0.30 23.51
C GLY A 87 12.32 -0.84 22.37
N GLU A 88 11.79 -1.68 21.49
CA GLU A 88 12.53 -2.32 20.40
C GLU A 88 12.48 -1.50 19.11
N THR A 89 13.03 -0.27 19.16
CA THR A 89 13.10 0.61 17.98
C THR A 89 13.98 0.05 16.86
N THR A 90 15.00 -0.72 17.20
CA THR A 90 15.87 -1.44 16.25
C THR A 90 15.11 -2.52 15.49
N ASP A 91 14.17 -3.20 16.14
CA ASP A 91 13.40 -4.27 15.53
C ASP A 91 12.31 -3.74 14.59
N LYS A 92 11.84 -2.49 14.80
CA LYS A 92 10.91 -1.83 13.88
C LYS A 92 11.50 -1.59 12.50
N VAL A 93 12.76 -1.11 12.45
CA VAL A 93 13.48 -0.87 11.19
C VAL A 93 13.83 -2.20 10.53
N ALA A 94 14.24 -3.20 11.32
CA ALA A 94 14.53 -4.54 10.83
C ALA A 94 13.27 -5.24 10.28
N SER A 95 12.11 -5.11 10.95
CA SER A 95 10.85 -5.70 10.53
C SER A 95 10.30 -5.09 9.25
N LEU A 96 10.38 -3.76 9.08
CA LEU A 96 9.98 -3.08 7.84
C LEU A 96 10.90 -3.45 6.67
N GLY A 97 12.22 -3.55 6.93
CA GLY A 97 13.20 -4.04 5.95
C GLY A 97 13.03 -5.52 5.59
N ALA A 98 12.47 -6.33 6.49
CA ALA A 98 12.20 -7.75 6.29
C ALA A 98 10.84 -8.04 5.65
N GLY A 99 10.00 -7.02 5.37
CA GLY A 99 8.74 -7.18 4.66
C GLY A 99 7.47 -7.09 5.51
N ALA A 100 7.53 -6.53 6.73
CA ALA A 100 6.32 -6.16 7.48
C ALA A 100 5.63 -4.95 6.84
N ASP A 101 4.29 -4.92 6.88
CA ASP A 101 3.51 -3.81 6.30
C ASP A 101 3.16 -2.75 7.35
N ASP A 102 3.17 -3.11 8.64
CA ASP A 102 2.87 -2.22 9.75
C ASP A 102 3.29 -2.85 11.07
N TYR A 103 3.29 -2.06 12.14
CA TYR A 103 3.54 -2.56 13.50
C TYR A 103 2.63 -1.85 14.51
N LEU A 104 2.34 -2.56 15.61
CA LEU A 104 1.56 -2.07 16.74
C LEU A 104 2.27 -2.43 18.05
N VAL A 105 2.48 -1.44 18.91
CA VAL A 105 3.25 -1.62 20.16
C VAL A 105 2.34 -2.10 21.28
N LYS A 106 2.73 -3.19 21.96
CA LYS A 106 2.07 -3.67 23.18
C LYS A 106 2.49 -2.80 24.40
N PRO A 107 1.56 -2.40 25.28
CA PRO A 107 0.13 -2.60 25.19
C PRO A 107 -0.52 -1.66 24.19
N PHE A 108 -1.51 -2.13 23.46
CA PHE A 108 -2.24 -1.37 22.46
C PHE A 108 -3.73 -1.25 22.81
N ILE A 109 -4.38 -0.26 22.22
CA ILE A 109 -5.82 -0.09 22.27
C ILE A 109 -6.46 -0.96 21.17
N PHE A 110 -7.49 -1.73 21.50
CA PHE A 110 -8.12 -2.65 20.55
C PHE A 110 -8.68 -1.95 19.31
N GLU A 111 -9.23 -0.75 19.48
CA GLU A 111 -9.72 0.10 18.41
C GLU A 111 -8.61 0.51 17.44
N GLU A 112 -7.37 0.71 17.92
CA GLU A 112 -6.22 0.98 17.07
C GLU A 112 -5.87 -0.23 16.20
N LEU A 113 -5.89 -1.43 16.78
CA LEU A 113 -5.69 -2.67 16.02
C LEU A 113 -6.74 -2.78 14.90
N ILE A 114 -8.03 -2.59 15.24
CA ILE A 114 -9.13 -2.63 14.26
C ILE A 114 -8.92 -1.62 13.14
N ALA A 115 -8.60 -0.36 13.46
CA ALA A 115 -8.39 0.68 12.47
C ALA A 115 -7.24 0.32 11.51
N ARG A 116 -6.15 -0.25 12.03
CA ARG A 116 -5.00 -0.70 11.21
C ARG A 116 -5.36 -1.90 10.34
N LEU A 117 -6.06 -2.89 10.89
CA LEU A 117 -6.53 -4.05 10.11
C LEU A 117 -7.49 -3.61 8.99
N GLN A 118 -8.44 -2.75 9.30
CA GLN A 118 -9.35 -2.21 8.28
C GLN A 118 -8.62 -1.41 7.20
N ALA A 119 -7.57 -0.67 7.57
CA ALA A 119 -6.74 0.05 6.61
C ALA A 119 -5.99 -0.92 5.67
N LYS A 120 -5.51 -2.06 6.18
CA LYS A 120 -4.82 -3.09 5.39
C LYS A 120 -5.79 -3.94 4.57
N LEU A 121 -6.98 -4.20 5.11
CA LEU A 121 -8.06 -4.94 4.46
C LEU A 121 -8.89 -4.08 3.50
N ARG A 122 -8.78 -2.77 3.60
CA ARG A 122 -9.19 -1.93 2.49
C ARG A 122 -8.35 -2.36 1.29
N ARG A 123 -8.79 -3.49 0.67
CA ARG A 123 -8.43 -3.70 -0.71
C ARG A 123 -8.71 -2.35 -1.37
N PRO A 124 -7.81 -1.81 -2.18
CA PRO A 124 -8.31 -1.03 -3.29
C PRO A 124 -9.38 -1.96 -3.84
N GLN A 125 -10.66 -1.59 -3.70
CA GLN A 125 -11.72 -2.41 -4.26
C GLN A 125 -11.17 -2.89 -5.59
N LEU A 126 -11.09 -4.21 -5.81
CA LEU A 126 -11.06 -4.78 -7.12
C LEU A 126 -12.41 -4.40 -7.76
N ILE A 127 -12.59 -3.10 -7.95
CA ILE A 127 -13.24 -2.59 -9.11
C ILE A 127 -12.37 -3.19 -10.22
N GLU A 128 -12.90 -4.05 -10.99
CA GLU A 128 -12.49 -4.19 -12.38
C GLU A 128 -12.32 -2.76 -12.87
N GLU A 129 -11.06 -2.25 -12.96
CA GLU A 129 -10.67 -0.89 -13.28
C GLU A 129 -10.05 -0.07 -12.13
N ASP A 130 -8.99 -0.57 -11.51
CA ASP A 130 -7.95 0.30 -10.96
C ASP A 130 -7.09 0.91 -12.12
N VAL A 131 -7.66 0.91 -13.32
CA VAL A 131 -7.06 1.53 -14.49
C VAL A 131 -7.73 2.85 -14.75
N VAL A 132 -7.08 3.93 -14.34
CA VAL A 132 -7.53 5.29 -14.69
C VAL A 132 -7.10 5.57 -16.12
N ARG A 133 -8.07 5.95 -16.98
CA ARG A 133 -7.83 6.22 -18.40
C ARG A 133 -8.15 7.67 -18.76
N TRP A 134 -7.30 8.24 -19.55
CA TRP A 134 -7.54 9.53 -20.21
C TRP A 134 -6.98 9.48 -21.61
N HIS A 135 -7.83 9.56 -22.62
CA HIS A 135 -7.47 9.32 -24.03
C HIS A 135 -6.73 7.99 -24.21
N GLU A 136 -5.54 8.04 -24.79
CA GLU A 136 -4.72 6.86 -25.06
C GLU A 136 -3.85 6.43 -23.86
N VAL A 137 -3.82 7.21 -22.78
CA VAL A 137 -3.00 6.91 -21.61
C VAL A 137 -3.82 6.22 -20.56
N ALA A 138 -3.25 5.19 -19.97
CA ALA A 138 -3.82 4.45 -18.87
C ALA A 138 -2.77 4.28 -17.77
N VAL A 139 -3.17 4.41 -16.52
CA VAL A 139 -2.36 4.11 -15.34
C VAL A 139 -3.08 3.10 -14.46
N LYS A 140 -2.33 2.17 -13.88
CA LYS A 140 -2.81 1.21 -12.90
C LYS A 140 -2.11 1.47 -11.57
N PRO A 141 -2.69 2.24 -10.65
CA PRO A 141 -2.09 2.62 -9.39
C PRO A 141 -1.60 1.44 -8.54
N SER A 142 -2.37 0.35 -8.48
CA SER A 142 -2.04 -0.82 -7.67
C SER A 142 -0.72 -1.50 -8.06
N THR A 143 -0.39 -1.52 -9.36
CA THR A 143 0.86 -2.12 -9.88
C THR A 143 1.88 -1.07 -10.31
N ARG A 144 1.53 0.24 -10.24
CA ARG A 144 2.35 1.36 -10.69
C ARG A 144 2.78 1.23 -12.16
N GLU A 145 1.90 0.68 -12.96
CA GLU A 145 2.09 0.51 -14.40
C GLU A 145 1.36 1.59 -15.18
N ALA A 146 1.94 2.02 -16.28
CA ALA A 146 1.36 2.99 -17.18
C ALA A 146 1.54 2.55 -18.64
N TRP A 147 0.57 2.91 -19.48
CA TRP A 147 0.59 2.60 -20.91
C TRP A 147 0.11 3.79 -21.73
N ARG A 148 0.57 3.87 -22.97
CA ARG A 148 -0.05 4.68 -24.01
C ARG A 148 -0.46 3.77 -25.19
N GLY A 149 -1.76 3.60 -25.39
CA GLY A 149 -2.31 2.59 -26.29
C GLY A 149 -1.91 1.18 -25.81
N LEU A 150 -1.18 0.44 -26.65
CA LEU A 150 -0.67 -0.90 -26.32
C LEU A 150 0.78 -0.88 -25.78
N SER A 151 1.44 0.27 -25.76
CA SER A 151 2.84 0.40 -25.35
C SER A 151 2.93 0.71 -23.87
N ARG A 152 3.68 -0.11 -23.12
CA ARG A 152 4.00 0.17 -21.72
C ARG A 152 4.97 1.34 -21.65
N LEU A 153 4.73 2.25 -20.69
CA LEU A 153 5.60 3.38 -20.38
C LEU A 153 6.57 2.97 -19.27
N ASP A 154 7.86 3.17 -19.49
CA ASP A 154 8.89 2.93 -18.48
C ASP A 154 9.07 4.21 -17.63
N LEU A 155 8.30 4.30 -16.55
CA LEU A 155 8.28 5.43 -15.64
C LEU A 155 9.04 5.11 -14.35
N THR A 156 9.85 6.07 -13.90
CA THR A 156 10.36 6.06 -12.52
C THR A 156 9.23 6.29 -11.52
N GLN A 157 9.49 6.02 -10.24
CA GLN A 157 8.50 6.21 -9.18
C GLN A 157 7.89 7.61 -9.18
N ARG A 158 8.70 8.65 -9.25
CA ARG A 158 8.25 10.05 -9.23
C ARG A 158 7.51 10.48 -10.49
N GLU A 159 7.93 9.96 -11.65
CA GLU A 159 7.20 10.18 -12.90
C GLU A 159 5.81 9.54 -12.85
N PHE A 160 5.72 8.33 -12.29
CA PHE A 160 4.43 7.66 -12.10
C PHE A 160 3.54 8.46 -11.14
N ASP A 161 4.05 8.87 -9.97
CA ASP A 161 3.30 9.66 -8.97
C ASP A 161 2.75 10.95 -9.61
N LEU A 162 3.59 11.65 -10.38
CA LEU A 162 3.18 12.88 -11.05
C LEU A 162 2.13 12.63 -12.14
N LEU A 163 2.26 11.57 -12.93
CA LEU A 163 1.26 11.18 -13.92
C LEU A 163 -0.06 10.79 -13.25
N GLU A 164 -0.01 10.02 -12.17
CA GLU A 164 -1.20 9.60 -11.42
C GLU A 164 -2.01 10.80 -10.90
N VAL A 165 -1.35 11.83 -10.37
CA VAL A 165 -2.03 13.06 -9.93
C VAL A 165 -2.85 13.68 -11.06
N PHE A 166 -2.29 13.80 -12.25
CA PHE A 166 -3.02 14.33 -13.42
C PHE A 166 -4.15 13.40 -13.85
N MET A 167 -3.92 12.10 -13.88
CA MET A 167 -4.90 11.11 -14.33
C MET A 167 -6.12 11.01 -13.41
N ARG A 168 -5.95 11.25 -12.11
CA ARG A 168 -7.07 11.27 -11.14
C ARG A 168 -7.98 12.49 -11.29
N GLU A 169 -7.45 13.62 -11.72
CA GLU A 169 -8.19 14.86 -11.94
C GLU A 169 -7.87 15.46 -13.33
N PRO A 170 -8.26 14.79 -14.43
CA PRO A 170 -7.73 15.07 -15.77
C PRO A 170 -8.13 16.43 -16.32
N ARG A 171 -9.18 17.05 -15.78
CA ARG A 171 -9.65 18.39 -16.20
C ARG A 171 -9.07 19.52 -15.38
N ARG A 172 -8.35 19.21 -14.30
CA ARG A 172 -7.78 20.19 -13.39
C ARG A 172 -6.42 20.69 -13.88
N VAL A 173 -6.17 21.97 -13.63
CA VAL A 173 -4.84 22.58 -13.77
C VAL A 173 -4.25 22.73 -12.36
N PHE A 174 -3.05 22.21 -12.19
CA PHE A 174 -2.32 22.24 -10.93
C PHE A 174 -1.21 23.28 -10.99
N SER A 175 -1.07 24.09 -9.93
CA SER A 175 0.11 24.94 -9.77
C SER A 175 1.38 24.11 -9.50
N LYS A 176 2.56 24.68 -9.75
CA LYS A 176 3.83 23.99 -9.46
C LYS A 176 3.96 23.63 -7.97
N ASP A 177 3.61 24.57 -7.10
CA ASP A 177 3.71 24.36 -5.65
C ASP A 177 2.79 23.23 -5.18
N HIS A 178 1.56 23.18 -5.71
CA HIS A 178 0.63 22.11 -5.38
C HIS A 178 1.09 20.74 -5.90
N LEU A 179 1.68 20.66 -7.10
CA LEU A 179 2.29 19.42 -7.60
C LEU A 179 3.50 19.01 -6.77
N LEU A 180 4.30 19.97 -6.34
CA LEU A 180 5.44 19.72 -5.46
C LEU A 180 4.98 19.09 -4.15
N GLU A 181 3.98 19.66 -3.52
CA GLU A 181 3.39 19.15 -2.29
C GLU A 181 2.82 17.74 -2.44
N LEU A 182 2.00 17.50 -3.49
CA LEU A 182 1.34 16.21 -3.72
C LEU A 182 2.32 15.08 -4.02
N VAL A 183 3.41 15.35 -4.74
CA VAL A 183 4.34 14.31 -5.22
C VAL A 183 5.57 14.17 -4.34
N TRP A 184 6.07 15.26 -3.76
CA TRP A 184 7.31 15.26 -2.96
C TRP A 184 7.06 15.43 -1.46
N GLY A 185 5.89 15.97 -1.07
CA GLY A 185 5.52 16.23 0.31
C GLY A 185 5.95 17.62 0.82
N HIS A 186 5.43 18.00 1.99
CA HIS A 186 5.70 19.31 2.59
C HIS A 186 7.16 19.52 3.02
N ASP A 187 7.86 18.44 3.39
CA ASP A 187 9.23 18.50 3.93
C ASP A 187 10.31 18.47 2.82
N PHE A 188 9.91 18.61 1.56
CA PHE A 188 10.85 18.58 0.46
C PHE A 188 11.59 19.91 0.32
N GLU A 189 12.89 19.92 0.57
CA GLU A 189 13.74 21.11 0.51
C GLU A 189 14.07 21.59 -0.91
N GLY A 190 13.67 20.86 -1.96
CA GLY A 190 13.89 21.24 -3.36
C GLY A 190 12.91 22.30 -3.83
N GLY A 191 13.38 23.18 -4.71
CA GLY A 191 12.55 24.24 -5.29
C GLY A 191 11.54 23.74 -6.34
N PRO A 192 10.49 24.54 -6.66
CA PRO A 192 9.41 24.17 -7.60
C PRO A 192 9.90 23.89 -9.03
N ASN A 193 11.13 24.22 -9.39
CA ASN A 193 11.74 23.92 -10.69
C ASN A 193 11.91 22.40 -10.93
N ILE A 194 11.90 21.57 -9.88
CA ILE A 194 11.95 20.12 -10.03
C ILE A 194 10.71 19.62 -10.78
N VAL A 195 9.56 20.23 -10.57
CA VAL A 195 8.31 19.88 -11.26
C VAL A 195 8.48 20.05 -12.76
N GLU A 196 9.10 21.15 -13.22
CA GLU A 196 9.36 21.38 -14.65
C GLU A 196 10.24 20.28 -15.26
N THR A 197 11.25 19.86 -14.53
CA THR A 197 12.15 18.79 -14.95
C THR A 197 11.39 17.47 -15.13
N TYR A 198 10.56 17.09 -14.17
CA TYR A 198 9.78 15.85 -14.25
C TYR A 198 8.65 15.93 -15.29
N ILE A 199 8.05 17.10 -15.50
CA ILE A 199 7.13 17.32 -16.62
C ILE A 199 7.85 17.11 -17.95
N SER A 200 9.10 17.60 -18.09
CA SER A 200 9.90 17.36 -19.30
C SER A 200 10.21 15.88 -19.51
N TYR A 201 10.58 15.16 -18.46
CA TYR A 201 10.84 13.72 -18.54
C TYR A 201 9.57 12.93 -18.92
N LEU A 202 8.43 13.24 -18.31
CA LEU A 202 7.15 12.62 -18.64
C LEU A 202 6.77 12.87 -20.11
N ARG A 203 6.90 14.11 -20.58
CA ARG A 203 6.65 14.44 -21.99
C ARG A 203 7.55 13.62 -22.92
N GLY A 204 8.83 13.51 -22.61
CA GLY A 204 9.76 12.69 -23.40
C GLY A 204 9.38 11.22 -23.50
N LYS A 205 8.62 10.70 -22.54
CA LYS A 205 8.17 9.29 -22.50
C LYS A 205 6.75 9.10 -23.03
N ILE A 206 5.89 10.09 -22.86
CA ILE A 206 4.47 9.98 -23.20
C ILE A 206 4.18 10.59 -24.58
N ASP A 207 4.76 11.74 -24.93
CA ASP A 207 4.42 12.47 -26.14
C ASP A 207 4.86 11.73 -27.41
N ARG A 208 4.16 11.98 -28.51
CA ARG A 208 4.49 11.49 -29.85
C ARG A 208 4.85 12.66 -30.76
N PRO A 209 5.79 12.48 -31.71
CA PRO A 209 6.33 13.59 -32.52
C PRO A 209 5.29 14.46 -33.24
N ASP A 210 4.19 13.85 -33.69
CA ASP A 210 3.20 14.54 -34.55
C ASP A 210 1.89 14.87 -33.80
N GLN A 211 1.91 14.85 -32.45
CA GLN A 211 0.73 15.10 -31.63
C GLN A 211 0.97 16.22 -30.63
N ALA A 212 -0.11 16.89 -30.22
CA ALA A 212 -0.06 17.82 -29.12
C ALA A 212 0.42 17.11 -27.84
N SER A 213 1.19 17.80 -27.00
CA SER A 213 1.68 17.26 -25.75
C SER A 213 0.54 16.82 -24.86
N PHE A 214 0.65 15.62 -24.28
CA PHE A 214 -0.34 15.05 -23.38
C PHE A 214 -0.52 15.91 -22.10
N ILE A 215 0.58 16.50 -21.61
CA ILE A 215 0.56 17.43 -20.48
C ILE A 215 0.74 18.84 -21.03
N ARG A 216 -0.31 19.66 -21.01
CA ARG A 216 -0.26 21.05 -21.43
C ARG A 216 0.29 21.97 -20.36
N THR A 217 0.98 23.04 -20.79
CA THR A 217 1.35 24.14 -19.90
C THR A 217 0.30 25.25 -19.98
N VAL A 218 -0.23 25.66 -18.83
CA VAL A 218 -1.10 26.83 -18.71
C VAL A 218 -0.24 27.98 -18.17
N ARG A 219 0.14 28.91 -19.04
CA ARG A 219 1.05 30.01 -18.71
C ARG A 219 0.54 30.80 -17.50
N GLY A 220 1.42 31.05 -16.54
CA GLY A 220 1.11 31.76 -15.30
C GLY A 220 0.28 30.99 -14.28
N VAL A 221 -0.16 29.74 -14.58
CA VAL A 221 -0.99 28.91 -13.68
C VAL A 221 -0.27 27.61 -13.31
N GLY A 222 0.16 26.80 -14.30
CA GLY A 222 0.79 25.51 -14.05
C GLY A 222 0.59 24.50 -15.17
N TYR A 223 0.25 23.27 -14.83
CA TYR A 223 0.15 22.13 -15.73
C TYR A 223 -1.17 21.39 -15.61
N GLY A 224 -1.64 20.79 -16.70
CA GLY A 224 -2.83 19.94 -16.73
C GLY A 224 -2.80 19.04 -17.96
N LEU A 225 -3.71 18.08 -18.06
CA LEU A 225 -3.82 17.23 -19.24
C LEU A 225 -4.42 18.01 -20.43
N ALA A 226 -4.02 17.64 -21.66
CA ALA A 226 -4.69 18.10 -22.86
C ALA A 226 -6.14 17.57 -22.91
N GLN A 227 -7.04 18.36 -23.49
CA GLN A 227 -8.46 17.99 -23.66
C GLN A 227 -8.65 17.25 -24.97
#